data_ad760abccb88a05b28e50e6e884ac80d
#
_entry.id   ad760abccb88a05b28e50e6e884ac80d
#
_cell.length_a   1.000
_cell.length_b   1.000
_cell.length_c   1.000
_cell.angle_alpha   90.00
_cell.angle_beta   90.00
_cell.angle_gamma   90.00
#
_symmetry.space_group_name_H-M   'P 1'
#
loop_
_entity.id
_entity.type
_entity.pdbx_description
1 polymer ?
#
loop_
_entity_poly.entity_id
_entity_poly.type
_entity_poly.pdbx_seq_one_letter_code
_entity_poly.pdbx_strand_id
1 'polypeptide(L)' 'MAKEDVKTEYQNAKSDITNLLGFFECELGKEPKEIDWTHVGSLKHVRQNLMETLSFMSGIQVQDIEDPLEETRL' A
#
# COMPACT_ATOMS: atom_id res chain seq x y z
N MET A 1 -8.19 9.04 -29.85
CA MET A 1 -7.76 9.21 -29.55
C MET A 1 -6.92 9.41 -29.40
N ALA A 2 -7.06 9.63 -29.36
CA ALA A 2 -6.26 9.87 -29.26
C ALA A 2 -5.31 9.73 -28.81
N LYS A 3 -4.92 9.96 -28.80
CA LYS A 3 -3.80 9.86 -28.51
C LYS A 3 -3.64 10.18 -27.23
N GLU A 4 -4.14 9.47 -26.40
CA GLU A 4 -3.91 9.65 -25.22
C GLU A 4 -2.56 9.62 -25.09
N ASP A 5 -2.02 10.51 -24.59
CA ASP A 5 -0.66 10.65 -24.35
C ASP A 5 -0.28 9.62 -23.31
N VAL A 6 0.53 8.67 -23.67
CA VAL A 6 1.00 7.63 -22.75
C VAL A 6 1.66 8.26 -21.53
N LYS A 7 2.42 9.33 -21.75
CA LYS A 7 3.09 10.01 -20.67
C LYS A 7 2.12 10.63 -19.68
N THR A 8 1.05 11.25 -20.19
CA THR A 8 0.05 11.85 -19.35
C THR A 8 -0.66 10.80 -18.51
N GLU A 9 -1.01 9.67 -19.12
CA GLU A 9 -1.67 8.60 -18.39
C GLU A 9 -0.76 8.03 -17.30
N TYR A 10 0.52 7.90 -17.63
CA TYR A 10 1.50 7.40 -16.66
C TYR A 10 1.58 8.36 -15.45
N GLN A 11 1.67 9.65 -15.72
CA GLN A 11 1.77 10.64 -14.64
C GLN A 11 0.50 10.68 -13.81
N ASN A 12 -0.66 10.56 -14.45
CA ASN A 12 -1.92 10.54 -13.72
C ASN A 12 -2.00 9.34 -12.78
N ALA A 13 -1.60 8.18 -13.27
CA ALA A 13 -1.62 6.99 -12.45
C ALA A 13 -0.68 7.13 -11.25
N LYS A 14 0.51 7.65 -11.47
CA LYS A 14 1.45 7.87 -10.37
C LYS A 14 0.89 8.83 -9.33
N SER A 15 0.30 9.92 -9.81
CA SER A 15 -0.28 10.91 -8.91
C SER A 15 -1.40 10.30 -8.08
N ASP A 16 -2.25 9.51 -8.73
CA ASP A 16 -3.35 8.85 -8.03
C ASP A 16 -2.82 7.92 -6.95
N ILE A 17 -1.78 7.16 -7.26
CA ILE A 17 -1.21 6.24 -6.28
C ILE A 17 -0.62 6.99 -5.11
N THR A 18 0.09 8.08 -5.37
CA THR A 18 0.64 8.91 -4.30
C THR A 18 -0.46 9.43 -3.39
N ASN A 19 -1.56 9.89 -3.99
CA ASN A 19 -2.68 10.40 -3.21
C ASN A 19 -3.37 9.28 -2.42
N LEU A 20 -3.48 8.10 -3.01
CA LEU A 20 -4.06 6.97 -2.32
C LEU A 20 -3.23 6.59 -1.09
N LEU A 21 -1.91 6.66 -1.20
CA LEU A 21 -1.07 6.37 -0.04
C LEU A 21 -1.32 7.36 1.09
N GLY A 22 -1.59 8.63 0.75
CA GLY A 22 -1.96 9.61 1.74
C GLY A 22 -3.27 9.27 2.44
N PHE A 23 -4.25 8.78 1.68
CA PHE A 23 -5.50 8.33 2.27
C PHE A 23 -5.28 7.15 3.20
N PHE A 24 -4.38 6.23 2.84
CA PHE A 24 -4.04 5.11 3.71
C PHE A 24 -3.46 5.62 5.02
N GLU A 25 -2.60 6.62 4.96
CA GLU A 25 -2.02 7.17 6.17
C GLU A 25 -3.09 7.74 7.09
N CYS A 26 -4.07 8.43 6.51
CA CYS A 26 -5.17 8.97 7.29
C CYS A 26 -5.97 7.86 7.97
N GLU A 27 -6.26 6.81 7.22
CA GLU A 27 -7.04 5.70 7.77
C GLU A 27 -6.30 5.00 8.89
N LEU A 28 -4.99 4.85 8.74
CA LEU A 28 -4.18 4.20 9.76
C LEU A 28 -4.10 5.02 11.05
N GLY A 29 -4.31 6.33 10.94
CA GLY A 29 -4.32 7.19 12.12
C GLY A 29 -5.59 7.12 12.92
N LYS A 30 -6.66 6.50 12.36
CA LYS A 30 -7.91 6.38 13.07
C LYS A 30 -7.89 5.09 13.87
N GLU A 31 -8.01 5.20 15.18
CA GLU A 31 -7.99 4.02 16.02
C GLU A 31 -9.33 3.81 16.67
N PRO A 32 -9.85 2.57 16.66
CA PRO A 32 -11.09 2.27 17.36
C PRO A 32 -10.85 2.33 18.86
N LYS A 33 -11.92 2.51 19.59
CA LYS A 33 -11.79 2.54 21.04
C LYS A 33 -11.25 1.24 21.57
N GLU A 34 -11.69 0.14 21.00
CA GLU A 34 -11.22 -1.17 21.41
C GLU A 34 -10.73 -1.90 20.18
N ILE A 35 -9.53 -2.40 20.26
CA ILE A 35 -8.92 -3.14 19.17
C ILE A 35 -9.19 -4.62 19.39
N ASP A 36 -9.76 -5.27 18.38
CA ASP A 36 -10.04 -6.70 18.47
C ASP A 36 -9.43 -7.43 17.27
N TRP A 37 -9.61 -8.74 17.24
CA TRP A 37 -9.00 -9.56 16.20
C TRP A 37 -9.55 -9.26 14.80
N THR A 38 -10.78 -8.73 14.73
CA THR A 38 -11.32 -8.32 13.44
C THR A 38 -10.50 -7.18 12.86
N HIS A 39 -10.12 -6.22 13.69
CA HIS A 39 -9.29 -5.11 13.25
C HIS A 39 -7.91 -5.61 12.82
N VAL A 40 -7.34 -6.54 13.59
CA VAL A 40 -6.03 -7.09 13.25
C VAL A 40 -6.09 -7.82 11.92
N GLY A 41 -7.14 -8.61 11.70
CA GLY A 41 -7.30 -9.34 10.45
C GLY A 41 -7.42 -8.41 9.26
N SER A 42 -8.19 -7.34 9.41
CA SER A 42 -8.37 -6.37 8.33
C SER A 42 -7.05 -5.71 7.96
N LEU A 43 -6.28 -5.29 8.95
CA LEU A 43 -5.00 -4.64 8.68
C LEU A 43 -3.99 -5.61 8.09
N LYS A 44 -4.01 -6.86 8.53
CA LYS A 44 -3.11 -7.86 7.94
C LYS A 44 -3.44 -8.12 6.49
N HIS A 45 -4.73 -8.10 6.15
CA HIS A 45 -5.16 -8.28 4.78
C HIS A 45 -4.64 -7.14 3.90
N VAL A 46 -4.80 -5.90 4.37
CA VAL A 46 -4.29 -4.73 3.64
C VAL A 46 -2.78 -4.81 3.52
N ARG A 47 -2.10 -5.17 4.61
CA ARG A 47 -0.64 -5.31 4.62
C ARG A 47 -0.18 -6.29 3.55
N GLN A 48 -0.84 -7.44 3.47
CA GLN A 48 -0.48 -8.46 2.49
C GLN A 48 -0.68 -7.94 1.07
N ASN A 49 -1.80 -7.28 0.82
CA ASN A 49 -2.08 -6.72 -0.49
C ASN A 49 -1.05 -5.68 -0.89
N LEU A 50 -0.63 -4.85 0.05
CA LEU A 50 0.37 -3.83 -0.24
C LEU A 50 1.73 -4.44 -0.54
N MET A 51 2.11 -5.48 0.19
CA MET A 51 3.37 -6.16 -0.07
C MET A 51 3.37 -6.82 -1.45
N GLU A 52 2.25 -7.44 -1.82
CA GLU A 52 2.15 -8.08 -3.13
C GLU A 52 2.19 -7.05 -4.25
N THR A 53 1.53 -5.93 -4.04
CA THR A 53 1.54 -4.86 -5.02
C THR A 53 2.94 -4.28 -5.18
N LEU A 54 3.63 -4.06 -4.07
CA LEU A 54 4.99 -3.54 -4.12
C LEU A 54 5.93 -4.54 -4.79
N SER A 55 5.75 -5.82 -4.50
CA SER A 55 6.53 -6.87 -5.14
C SER A 55 6.35 -6.83 -6.66
N PHE A 56 5.11 -6.64 -7.09
CA PHE A 56 4.80 -6.55 -8.51
C PHE A 56 5.52 -5.36 -9.16
N MET A 57 5.49 -4.21 -8.50
CA MET A 57 6.08 -3.00 -9.05
C MET A 57 7.60 -3.04 -9.07
N SER A 58 8.19 -3.57 -8.01
CA SER A 58 9.64 -3.46 -7.81
C SER A 58 10.41 -4.69 -8.27
N GLY A 59 9.71 -5.81 -8.45
CA GLY A 59 10.39 -7.07 -8.74
C GLY A 59 11.03 -7.73 -7.54
N ILE A 60 10.84 -7.15 -6.34
CA ILE A 60 11.39 -7.72 -5.13
C ILE A 60 10.42 -8.77 -4.61
N GLN A 61 10.95 -9.88 -4.09
CA GLN A 61 10.09 -10.93 -3.57
C GLN A 61 9.38 -10.44 -2.31
N VAL A 62 8.15 -10.92 -2.10
CA VAL A 62 7.37 -10.53 -0.93
C VAL A 62 8.16 -10.80 0.35
N GLN A 63 8.86 -11.92 0.42
CA GLN A 63 9.66 -12.28 1.58
C GLN A 63 10.71 -11.21 1.88
N ASP A 64 11.33 -10.68 0.85
CA ASP A 64 12.37 -9.67 1.02
C ASP A 64 11.81 -8.31 1.41
N ILE A 65 10.51 -8.10 1.17
CA ILE A 65 9.84 -6.91 1.64
C ILE A 65 9.43 -7.08 3.10
N GLU A 66 8.96 -8.26 3.43
CA GLU A 66 8.46 -8.54 4.77
C GLU A 66 9.55 -8.52 5.83
N ASP A 67 10.71 -9.09 5.51
CA ASP A 67 11.79 -9.18 6.48
C ASP A 67 12.21 -7.83 7.05
N PRO A 68 12.48 -6.80 6.21
CA PRO A 68 12.81 -5.49 6.77
C PRO A 68 11.69 -4.89 7.60
N LEU A 69 10.43 -5.14 7.23
CA LEU A 69 9.32 -4.61 8.00
C LEU A 69 9.33 -5.16 9.41
N GLU A 70 9.58 -6.47 9.53
CA GLU A 70 9.61 -7.09 10.85
C GLU A 70 10.79 -6.61 11.67
N GLU A 71 11.90 -6.33 11.02
CA GLU A 71 13.08 -5.86 11.71
C GLU A 71 12.96 -4.42 12.20
N THR A 72 12.12 -3.63 11.55
CA THR A 72 12.00 -2.21 11.91
C THR A 72 10.85 -1.92 12.86
N ARG A 73 10.12 -2.94 13.29
CA ARG A 73 9.04 -2.73 14.24
C ARG A 73 9.60 -2.33 15.59
N LEU A 74 8.92 -1.42 16.21
CA LEU A 74 9.31 -0.95 17.53
C LEU A 74 8.57 -1.70 18.62
#